data_84c9cdc86ace86d3c38b37c1295af30a
#
_entry.id   84c9cdc86ace86d3c38b37c1295af30a
#
_cell.length_a   1.000
_cell.length_b   1.000
_cell.length_c   1.000
_cell.angle_alpha   90.00
_cell.angle_beta   90.00
_cell.angle_gamma   90.00
#
_symmetry.space_group_name_H-M   'P 1'
#
loop_
_entity.id
_entity.type
_entity.pdbx_description
1 polymer ?
#
loop_
_entity_poly.entity_id
_entity_poly.type
_entity_poly.pdbx_seq_one_letter_code
_entity_poly.pdbx_strand_id
1 'polypeptide(L)'
;MLRFENICKRYGTRQVLKNVSGCADSFLRIDGPSGSGKTTLIRILLGLECPDSGTVHREGTMSAVFQEDRLCGHLTAAQNIGLVLPGKQSAEQVRSAMEKVGLTEEIWNTPAELLSGGQRRRVALLRALLAPAQNILLDEPFTGLDDAALEQAMRFTKQQVQNRTLILATHNPVTAEFFGGPVLHLSGT
;
A
#
# COMPACT_ATOMS: atom_id res chain seq x y z
N MET A 1 -10.78 -11.87 4.25
CA MET A 1 -9.76 -12.91 3.89
C MET A 1 -9.35 -12.71 2.44
N LEU A 2 -8.05 -12.87 2.16
CA LEU A 2 -7.53 -12.85 0.80
C LEU A 2 -6.64 -14.09 0.62
N ARG A 3 -7.01 -14.97 -0.32
CA ARG A 3 -6.32 -16.24 -0.60
C ARG A 3 -6.00 -16.35 -2.08
N PHE A 4 -4.85 -16.89 -2.41
CA PHE A 4 -4.43 -17.11 -3.79
C PHE A 4 -3.64 -18.42 -3.90
N GLU A 5 -3.85 -19.13 -5.03
CA GLU A 5 -3.31 -20.47 -5.22
C GLU A 5 -2.73 -20.63 -6.62
N ASN A 6 -1.50 -21.13 -6.67
CA ASN A 6 -0.78 -21.51 -7.88
C ASN A 6 -0.71 -20.40 -8.94
N ILE A 7 -0.55 -19.15 -8.48
CA ILE A 7 -0.47 -17.99 -9.37
C ILE A 7 0.78 -18.08 -10.22
N CYS A 8 0.57 -18.10 -11.54
CA CYS A 8 1.63 -17.94 -12.52
C CYS A 8 1.38 -16.69 -13.36
N LYS A 9 2.48 -16.00 -13.72
CA LYS A 9 2.43 -14.84 -14.62
C LYS A 9 3.70 -14.71 -15.44
N ARG A 10 3.52 -14.44 -16.73
CA ARG A 10 4.60 -14.20 -17.70
C ARG A 10 4.37 -12.89 -18.43
N TYR A 11 5.44 -12.25 -18.85
CA TYR A 11 5.44 -11.14 -19.80
C TYR A 11 6.39 -11.51 -20.95
N GLY A 12 5.80 -11.82 -22.09
CA GLY A 12 6.55 -12.41 -23.20
C GLY A 12 7.24 -13.72 -22.80
N THR A 13 8.54 -13.77 -22.90
CA THR A 13 9.35 -14.95 -22.51
C THR A 13 9.70 -15.00 -21.03
N ARG A 14 9.57 -13.87 -20.30
CA ARG A 14 9.96 -13.77 -18.90
C ARG A 14 8.84 -14.27 -17.99
N GLN A 15 9.10 -15.32 -17.21
CA GLN A 15 8.22 -15.76 -16.15
C GLN A 15 8.49 -14.91 -14.89
N VAL A 16 7.47 -14.19 -14.36
CA VAL A 16 7.60 -13.29 -13.21
C VAL A 16 7.07 -13.96 -11.95
N LEU A 17 5.97 -14.70 -12.04
CA LEU A 17 5.44 -15.49 -10.94
C LEU A 17 5.32 -16.96 -11.36
N LYS A 18 5.72 -17.88 -10.48
CA LYS A 18 5.69 -19.33 -10.74
C LYS A 18 5.10 -20.06 -9.53
N ASN A 19 3.87 -20.57 -9.69
CA ASN A 19 3.15 -21.35 -8.67
C ASN A 19 3.13 -20.69 -7.28
N VAL A 20 2.86 -19.38 -7.24
CA VAL A 20 2.84 -18.61 -5.98
C VAL A 20 1.50 -18.81 -5.29
N SER A 21 1.54 -19.26 -4.05
CA SER A 21 0.34 -19.45 -3.21
C SER A 21 0.51 -18.76 -1.86
N GLY A 22 -0.58 -18.31 -1.28
CA GLY A 22 -0.57 -17.66 0.02
C GLY A 22 -1.97 -17.30 0.52
N CYS A 23 -2.02 -16.90 1.79
CA CYS A 23 -3.23 -16.46 2.46
C CYS A 23 -2.91 -15.29 3.40
N ALA A 24 -3.76 -14.29 3.39
CA ALA A 24 -3.72 -13.18 4.33
C ALA A 24 -5.07 -13.09 5.05
N ASP A 25 -5.11 -13.55 6.28
CA ASP A 25 -6.27 -13.40 7.17
C ASP A 25 -6.25 -12.03 7.86
N SER A 26 -5.09 -11.64 8.40
CA SER A 26 -4.86 -10.33 9.02
C SER A 26 -3.63 -9.62 8.46
N PHE A 27 -2.53 -10.34 8.25
CA PHE A 27 -1.27 -9.78 7.76
C PHE A 27 -0.50 -10.76 6.90
N LEU A 28 0.09 -10.27 5.82
CA LEU A 28 1.07 -11.00 5.02
C LEU A 28 2.11 -10.02 4.48
N ARG A 29 3.39 -10.27 4.76
CA ARG A 29 4.49 -9.57 4.11
C ARG A 29 4.94 -10.31 2.86
N ILE A 30 5.13 -9.56 1.77
CA ILE A 30 5.72 -10.06 0.53
C ILE A 30 7.15 -9.52 0.46
N ASP A 31 8.12 -10.40 0.50
CA ASP A 31 9.54 -10.09 0.45
C ASP A 31 10.17 -10.61 -0.84
N GLY A 32 11.25 -9.98 -1.27
CA GLY A 32 12.00 -10.38 -2.46
C GLY A 32 12.74 -9.21 -3.09
N PRO A 33 13.75 -9.48 -3.92
CA PRO A 33 14.56 -8.45 -4.57
C PRO A 33 13.71 -7.59 -5.53
N SER A 34 14.28 -6.48 -5.99
CA SER A 34 13.66 -5.67 -7.04
C SER A 34 13.43 -6.54 -8.29
N GLY A 35 12.26 -6.43 -8.90
CA GLY A 35 11.88 -7.22 -10.07
C GLY A 35 11.45 -8.67 -9.79
N SER A 36 11.32 -9.10 -8.52
CA SER A 36 10.83 -10.45 -8.16
C SER A 36 9.34 -10.69 -8.37
N GLY A 37 8.58 -9.66 -8.79
CA GLY A 37 7.15 -9.78 -9.07
C GLY A 37 6.23 -9.33 -7.94
N LYS A 38 6.71 -8.64 -6.89
CA LYS A 38 5.88 -8.11 -5.79
C LYS A 38 4.73 -7.24 -6.29
N THR A 39 5.03 -6.25 -7.13
CA THR A 39 4.04 -5.37 -7.76
C THR A 39 3.07 -6.14 -8.65
N THR A 40 3.56 -7.11 -9.42
CA THR A 40 2.71 -7.97 -10.28
C THR A 40 1.74 -8.78 -9.42
N LEU A 41 2.22 -9.38 -8.32
CA LEU A 41 1.36 -10.11 -7.40
C LEU A 41 0.31 -9.18 -6.78
N ILE A 42 0.69 -8.02 -6.28
CA ILE A 42 -0.25 -7.03 -5.73
C ILE A 42 -1.30 -6.63 -6.77
N ARG A 43 -0.93 -6.38 -8.02
CA ARG A 43 -1.87 -6.06 -9.11
C ARG A 43 -2.86 -7.20 -9.37
N ILE A 44 -2.38 -8.44 -9.37
CA ILE A 44 -3.23 -9.62 -9.51
C ILE A 44 -4.17 -9.74 -8.31
N LEU A 45 -3.69 -9.56 -7.09
CA LEU A 45 -4.50 -9.61 -5.89
C LEU A 45 -5.58 -8.52 -5.85
N LEU A 46 -5.32 -7.36 -6.42
CA LEU A 46 -6.29 -6.26 -6.59
C LEU A 46 -7.29 -6.50 -7.73
N GLY A 47 -7.05 -7.48 -8.60
CA GLY A 47 -7.86 -7.68 -9.81
C GLY A 47 -7.58 -6.69 -10.94
N LEU A 48 -6.48 -5.95 -10.86
CA LEU A 48 -6.02 -5.03 -11.89
C LEU A 48 -5.27 -5.74 -13.01
N GLU A 49 -4.89 -7.00 -12.79
CA GLU A 49 -4.20 -7.84 -13.76
C GLU A 49 -4.65 -9.29 -13.59
N CYS A 50 -4.82 -10.02 -14.70
CA CYS A 50 -5.17 -11.43 -14.68
C CYS A 50 -3.89 -12.29 -14.57
N PRO A 51 -3.86 -13.32 -13.71
CA PRO A 51 -2.82 -14.33 -13.77
C PRO A 51 -2.98 -15.18 -15.03
N ASP A 52 -1.91 -15.82 -15.49
CA ASP A 52 -1.97 -16.76 -16.62
C ASP A 52 -2.57 -18.11 -16.15
N SER A 53 -2.34 -18.46 -14.88
CA SER A 53 -2.98 -19.59 -14.21
C SER A 53 -3.03 -19.37 -12.70
N GLY A 54 -3.84 -20.18 -12.01
CA GLY A 54 -4.10 -20.06 -10.59
C GLY A 54 -5.38 -19.29 -10.29
N THR A 55 -5.72 -19.17 -9.02
CA THR A 55 -6.98 -18.58 -8.55
C THR A 55 -6.71 -17.57 -7.44
N VAL A 56 -7.54 -16.51 -7.38
CA VAL A 56 -7.54 -15.54 -6.30
C VAL A 56 -8.94 -15.42 -5.73
N HIS A 57 -9.08 -15.70 -4.45
CA HIS A 57 -10.28 -15.47 -3.68
C HIS A 57 -10.17 -14.17 -2.89
N ARG A 58 -11.12 -13.25 -3.10
CA ARG A 58 -11.14 -11.92 -2.50
C ARG A 58 -12.45 -11.70 -1.76
N GLU A 59 -12.38 -11.38 -0.49
CA GLU A 59 -13.55 -10.96 0.29
C GLU A 59 -13.38 -9.50 0.71
N GLY A 60 -14.46 -8.74 0.54
CA GLY A 60 -14.52 -7.34 0.96
C GLY A 60 -13.86 -6.34 0.00
N THR A 61 -13.90 -5.09 0.42
CA THR A 61 -13.35 -3.95 -0.32
C THR A 61 -11.85 -3.84 -0.15
N MET A 62 -11.18 -3.22 -1.14
CA MET A 62 -9.73 -3.09 -1.18
C MET A 62 -9.29 -1.64 -1.35
N SER A 63 -8.18 -1.30 -0.71
CA SER A 63 -7.42 -0.08 -0.99
C SER A 63 -5.95 -0.43 -1.24
N ALA A 64 -5.24 0.45 -1.94
CA ALA A 64 -3.85 0.19 -2.27
C ALA A 64 -2.99 1.45 -2.33
N VAL A 65 -1.70 1.27 -2.02
CA VAL A 65 -0.61 2.15 -2.43
C VAL A 65 0.26 1.40 -3.40
N PHE A 66 0.62 2.03 -4.49
CA PHE A 66 1.59 1.53 -5.46
C PHE A 66 2.92 2.24 -5.31
N GLN A 67 3.95 1.73 -5.95
CA GLN A 67 5.25 2.38 -6.00
C GLN A 67 5.17 3.82 -6.54
N GLU A 68 4.24 4.07 -7.47
CA GLU A 68 3.84 5.40 -7.92
C GLU A 68 2.72 5.94 -7.01
N ASP A 69 2.78 7.22 -6.62
CA ASP A 69 1.83 7.80 -5.66
C ASP A 69 0.41 7.98 -6.22
N ARG A 70 0.26 8.09 -7.54
CA ARG A 70 -1.03 8.20 -8.27
C ARG A 70 -1.99 9.21 -7.64
N LEU A 71 -1.47 10.38 -7.30
CA LEU A 71 -2.27 11.50 -6.81
C LEU A 71 -2.84 12.32 -7.97
N CYS A 72 -3.99 12.98 -7.72
CA CYS A 72 -4.50 14.00 -8.61
C CYS A 72 -3.67 15.27 -8.41
N GLY A 73 -2.81 15.63 -9.37
CA GLY A 73 -1.81 16.70 -9.23
C GLY A 73 -2.38 18.05 -8.85
N HIS A 74 -3.52 18.43 -9.47
CA HIS A 74 -4.21 19.70 -9.24
C HIS A 74 -5.02 19.76 -7.94
N LEU A 75 -5.29 18.64 -7.30
CA LEU A 75 -5.95 18.60 -6.00
C LEU A 75 -4.94 18.79 -4.87
N THR A 76 -5.36 19.45 -3.80
CA THR A 76 -4.51 19.61 -2.62
C THR A 76 -4.27 18.28 -1.92
N ALA A 77 -3.29 18.23 -1.00
CA ALA A 77 -3.03 17.06 -0.18
C ALA A 77 -4.30 16.59 0.55
N ALA A 78 -4.99 17.49 1.23
CA ALA A 78 -6.22 17.16 1.96
C ALA A 78 -7.34 16.70 1.02
N GLN A 79 -7.51 17.32 -0.15
CA GLN A 79 -8.50 16.91 -1.14
C GLN A 79 -8.21 15.51 -1.70
N ASN A 80 -6.94 15.18 -2.00
CA ASN A 80 -6.56 13.84 -2.45
C ASN A 80 -6.95 12.76 -1.44
N ILE A 81 -6.77 13.02 -0.14
CA ILE A 81 -7.17 12.09 0.93
C ILE A 81 -8.70 12.06 1.03
N GLY A 82 -9.36 13.22 0.94
CA GLY A 82 -10.82 13.34 1.02
C GLY A 82 -11.59 12.58 -0.06
N LEU A 83 -10.98 12.27 -1.21
CA LEU A 83 -11.62 11.51 -2.31
C LEU A 83 -12.18 10.15 -1.88
N VAL A 84 -11.61 9.54 -0.84
CA VAL A 84 -12.00 8.19 -0.39
C VAL A 84 -12.86 8.18 0.87
N LEU A 85 -13.13 9.35 1.43
CA LEU A 85 -13.87 9.46 2.69
C LEU A 85 -15.34 9.82 2.43
N PRO A 86 -16.31 9.07 3.01
CA PRO A 86 -17.71 9.41 2.92
C PRO A 86 -18.07 10.61 3.81
N GLY A 87 -18.70 11.65 3.24
CA GLY A 87 -19.41 12.70 3.98
C GLY A 87 -18.57 13.85 4.57
N LYS A 88 -19.24 14.74 5.31
CA LYS A 88 -18.67 15.99 5.86
C LYS A 88 -17.73 15.84 7.08
N GLN A 89 -17.73 14.68 7.73
CA GLN A 89 -16.84 14.42 8.90
C GLN A 89 -15.36 14.23 8.52
N SER A 90 -15.07 14.34 7.24
CA SER A 90 -13.77 14.05 6.67
C SER A 90 -12.67 15.07 6.98
N ALA A 91 -12.98 16.35 7.16
CA ALA A 91 -11.94 17.38 7.23
C ALA A 91 -11.07 17.28 8.50
N GLU A 92 -11.68 17.11 9.67
CA GLU A 92 -10.94 16.98 10.94
C GLU A 92 -10.18 15.66 11.01
N GLN A 93 -10.78 14.56 10.53
CA GLN A 93 -10.13 13.27 10.43
C GLN A 93 -8.92 13.32 9.50
N VAL A 94 -9.02 13.99 8.35
CA VAL A 94 -7.91 14.18 7.41
C VAL A 94 -6.80 14.99 8.06
N ARG A 95 -7.10 16.12 8.71
CA ARG A 95 -6.11 16.96 9.38
C ARG A 95 -5.36 16.19 10.46
N SER A 96 -6.09 15.53 11.37
CA SER A 96 -5.48 14.72 12.42
C SER A 96 -4.60 13.59 11.86
N ALA A 97 -5.00 12.96 10.77
CA ALA A 97 -4.18 11.93 10.13
C ALA A 97 -2.91 12.51 9.47
N MET A 98 -3.01 13.69 8.84
CA MET A 98 -1.87 14.38 8.25
C MET A 98 -0.84 14.78 9.29
N GLU A 99 -1.28 15.34 10.43
CA GLU A 99 -0.41 15.66 11.56
C GLU A 99 0.35 14.45 12.09
N LYS A 100 -0.34 13.32 12.25
CA LYS A 100 0.26 12.06 12.77
C LYS A 100 1.36 11.49 11.88
N VAL A 101 1.38 11.84 10.60
CA VAL A 101 2.46 11.45 9.68
C VAL A 101 3.40 12.61 9.34
N GLY A 102 3.38 13.70 10.14
CA GLY A 102 4.28 14.83 9.99
C GLY A 102 4.03 15.70 8.75
N LEU A 103 2.78 15.78 8.27
CA LEU A 103 2.37 16.75 7.26
C LEU A 103 1.80 17.99 7.96
N THR A 104 2.54 19.11 7.90
CA THR A 104 2.16 20.37 8.56
C THR A 104 0.98 21.05 7.87
N GLU A 105 0.36 22.04 8.56
CA GLU A 105 -0.79 22.78 8.04
C GLU A 105 -0.53 23.45 6.69
N GLU A 106 0.69 23.92 6.45
CA GLU A 106 1.12 24.51 5.17
C GLU A 106 0.95 23.55 3.99
N ILE A 107 1.13 22.24 4.25
CA ILE A 107 1.04 21.19 3.23
C ILE A 107 -0.41 20.84 2.88
N TRP A 108 -1.34 20.99 3.82
CA TRP A 108 -2.71 20.51 3.65
C TRP A 108 -3.41 21.08 2.41
N ASN A 109 -3.19 22.37 2.15
CA ASN A 109 -3.78 23.09 1.03
C ASN A 109 -2.86 23.21 -0.19
N THR A 110 -1.69 22.56 -0.14
CA THR A 110 -0.74 22.55 -1.26
C THR A 110 -1.17 21.54 -2.31
N PRO A 111 -1.27 21.91 -3.62
CA PRO A 111 -1.50 20.98 -4.71
C PRO A 111 -0.47 19.84 -4.73
N ALA A 112 -0.94 18.62 -5.05
CA ALA A 112 -0.08 17.44 -4.95
C ALA A 112 1.13 17.48 -5.91
N GLU A 113 1.04 18.17 -7.03
CA GLU A 113 2.15 18.38 -7.98
C GLU A 113 3.30 19.23 -7.41
N LEU A 114 3.01 20.07 -6.41
CA LEU A 114 4.01 20.94 -5.74
C LEU A 114 4.62 20.29 -4.49
N LEU A 115 4.15 19.13 -4.07
CA LEU A 115 4.66 18.41 -2.92
C LEU A 115 6.02 17.75 -3.21
N SER A 116 6.86 17.61 -2.19
CA SER A 116 8.05 16.76 -2.27
C SER A 116 7.67 15.28 -2.45
N GLY A 117 8.62 14.44 -2.88
CA GLY A 117 8.38 13.00 -3.05
C GLY A 117 7.91 12.33 -1.77
N GLY A 118 8.54 12.61 -0.63
CA GLY A 118 8.14 12.07 0.68
C GLY A 118 6.78 12.59 1.16
N GLN A 119 6.41 13.84 0.84
CA GLN A 119 5.08 14.38 1.13
C GLN A 119 4.02 13.69 0.29
N ARG A 120 4.23 13.54 -1.03
CA ARG A 120 3.32 12.79 -1.92
C ARG A 120 3.11 11.36 -1.43
N ARG A 121 4.21 10.68 -1.06
CA ARG A 121 4.15 9.31 -0.54
C ARG A 121 3.27 9.21 0.69
N ARG A 122 3.42 10.10 1.66
CA ARG A 122 2.58 10.14 2.87
C ARG A 122 1.11 10.44 2.56
N VAL A 123 0.81 11.35 1.63
CA VAL A 123 -0.56 11.62 1.17
C VAL A 123 -1.18 10.38 0.52
N ALA A 124 -0.45 9.68 -0.37
CA ALA A 124 -0.93 8.45 -1.00
C ALA A 124 -1.20 7.34 0.03
N LEU A 125 -0.31 7.21 1.03
CA LEU A 125 -0.47 6.28 2.13
C LEU A 125 -1.72 6.60 2.96
N LEU A 126 -1.92 7.86 3.37
CA LEU A 126 -3.10 8.28 4.11
C LEU A 126 -4.38 8.01 3.33
N ARG A 127 -4.42 8.31 2.04
CA ARG A 127 -5.57 8.02 1.18
C ARG A 127 -5.95 6.54 1.20
N ALA A 128 -4.96 5.65 1.13
CA ALA A 128 -5.23 4.21 1.18
C ALA A 128 -5.66 3.73 2.58
N LEU A 129 -5.02 4.24 3.65
CA LEU A 129 -5.30 3.83 5.03
C LEU A 129 -6.65 4.35 5.54
N LEU A 130 -7.08 5.53 5.11
CA LEU A 130 -8.36 6.13 5.51
C LEU A 130 -9.54 5.66 4.65
N ALA A 131 -9.29 5.04 3.51
CA ALA A 131 -10.36 4.42 2.71
C ALA A 131 -11.12 3.37 3.54
N PRO A 132 -12.46 3.28 3.39
CA PRO A 132 -13.29 2.28 4.07
C PRO A 132 -13.12 0.89 3.43
N ALA A 133 -11.88 0.38 3.45
CA ALA A 133 -11.50 -0.89 2.85
C ALA A 133 -11.18 -1.91 3.95
N GLN A 134 -11.59 -3.16 3.72
CA GLN A 134 -11.29 -4.30 4.61
C GLN A 134 -9.89 -4.87 4.36
N ASN A 135 -9.40 -4.75 3.13
CA ASN A 135 -8.08 -5.21 2.74
C ASN A 135 -7.25 -4.04 2.24
N ILE A 136 -6.02 -3.92 2.72
CA ILE A 136 -5.07 -2.86 2.35
C ILE A 136 -3.84 -3.51 1.76
N LEU A 137 -3.49 -3.14 0.53
CA LEU A 137 -2.31 -3.66 -0.17
C LEU A 137 -1.32 -2.52 -0.39
N LEU A 138 -0.14 -2.64 0.18
CA LEU A 138 0.89 -1.61 0.15
C LEU A 138 2.13 -2.13 -0.59
N ASP A 139 2.47 -1.47 -1.70
CA ASP A 139 3.66 -1.77 -2.49
C ASP A 139 4.74 -0.74 -2.25
N GLU A 140 5.76 -1.09 -1.47
CA GLU A 140 6.89 -0.23 -1.05
C GLU A 140 6.42 1.14 -0.49
N PRO A 141 5.47 1.17 0.47
CA PRO A 141 4.76 2.40 0.85
C PRO A 141 5.64 3.44 1.55
N PHE A 142 6.80 3.05 2.04
CA PHE A 142 7.66 3.91 2.85
C PHE A 142 8.94 4.36 2.14
N THR A 143 9.09 4.04 0.87
CA THR A 143 10.26 4.42 0.07
C THR A 143 10.36 5.93 -0.06
N GLY A 144 11.58 6.47 0.15
CA GLY A 144 11.88 7.91 0.02
C GLY A 144 11.44 8.76 1.21
N LEU A 145 11.11 8.14 2.34
CA LEU A 145 10.89 8.83 3.61
C LEU A 145 12.21 8.90 4.40
N ASP A 146 12.43 10.03 5.09
CA ASP A 146 13.46 10.14 6.11
C ASP A 146 13.08 9.33 7.37
N ASP A 147 14.02 9.12 8.28
CA ASP A 147 13.82 8.24 9.44
C ASP A 147 12.64 8.66 10.32
N ALA A 148 12.44 9.96 10.55
CA ALA A 148 11.34 10.47 11.37
C ALA A 148 9.98 10.25 10.70
N ALA A 149 9.88 10.57 9.41
CA ALA A 149 8.66 10.35 8.63
C ALA A 149 8.36 8.85 8.46
N LEU A 150 9.39 8.03 8.30
CA LEU A 150 9.27 6.57 8.23
C LEU A 150 8.65 6.00 9.51
N GLU A 151 9.19 6.37 10.66
CA GLU A 151 8.68 5.90 11.96
C GLU A 151 7.22 6.32 12.18
N GLN A 152 6.88 7.60 11.93
CA GLN A 152 5.52 8.12 12.05
C GLN A 152 4.55 7.39 11.11
N ALA A 153 4.93 7.20 9.86
CA ALA A 153 4.12 6.53 8.85
C ALA A 153 3.89 5.03 9.20
N MET A 154 4.92 4.33 9.67
CA MET A 154 4.80 2.94 10.11
C MET A 154 3.90 2.79 11.33
N ARG A 155 4.07 3.65 12.36
CA ARG A 155 3.23 3.66 13.55
C ARG A 155 1.76 3.94 13.21
N PHE A 156 1.51 4.95 12.36
CA PHE A 156 0.17 5.27 11.89
C PHE A 156 -0.44 4.10 11.11
N THR A 157 0.31 3.49 10.20
CA THR A 157 -0.15 2.31 9.45
C THR A 157 -0.57 1.19 10.40
N LYS A 158 0.26 0.85 11.38
CA LYS A 158 -0.03 -0.20 12.37
C LYS A 158 -1.30 0.07 13.17
N GLN A 159 -1.58 1.34 13.50
CA GLN A 159 -2.82 1.74 14.17
C GLN A 159 -4.05 1.59 13.26
N GLN A 160 -3.92 1.95 11.99
CA GLN A 160 -5.05 1.93 11.05
C GLN A 160 -5.46 0.53 10.60
N VAL A 161 -4.58 -0.46 10.68
CA VAL A 161 -4.84 -1.81 10.17
C VAL A 161 -5.33 -2.82 11.21
N GLN A 162 -5.57 -2.42 12.46
CA GLN A 162 -5.86 -3.32 13.59
C GLN A 162 -6.96 -4.36 13.33
N ASN A 163 -8.01 -4.00 12.56
CA ASN A 163 -9.14 -4.89 12.25
C ASN A 163 -9.30 -5.11 10.74
N ARG A 164 -8.21 -4.96 9.99
CA ARG A 164 -8.20 -5.08 8.53
C ARG A 164 -7.07 -6.01 8.09
N THR A 165 -7.23 -6.62 6.94
CA THR A 165 -6.15 -7.40 6.34
C THR A 165 -5.12 -6.46 5.71
N LEU A 166 -3.85 -6.60 6.07
CA LEU A 166 -2.74 -5.88 5.47
C LEU A 166 -1.86 -6.84 4.65
N ILE A 167 -1.64 -6.51 3.39
CA ILE A 167 -0.56 -7.09 2.58
C ILE A 167 0.49 -6.01 2.33
N LEU A 168 1.72 -6.26 2.75
CA LEU A 168 2.82 -5.31 2.68
C LEU A 168 3.98 -5.89 1.87
N ALA A 169 4.20 -5.36 0.67
CA ALA A 169 5.42 -5.65 -0.09
C ALA A 169 6.51 -4.65 0.29
N THR A 170 7.64 -5.16 0.74
CA THR A 170 8.82 -4.34 1.08
C THR A 170 10.09 -5.16 1.03
N HIS A 171 11.19 -4.50 0.67
CA HIS A 171 12.55 -5.03 0.79
C HIS A 171 13.36 -4.30 1.87
N ASN A 172 12.76 -3.29 2.55
CA ASN A 172 13.41 -2.53 3.61
C ASN A 172 13.45 -3.34 4.92
N PRO A 173 14.64 -3.62 5.48
CA PRO A 173 14.77 -4.44 6.68
C PRO A 173 14.14 -3.81 7.92
N VAL A 174 14.21 -2.48 8.08
CA VAL A 174 13.59 -1.76 9.20
C VAL A 174 12.07 -1.93 9.17
N THR A 175 11.46 -1.76 8.00
CA THR A 175 10.02 -1.99 7.81
C THR A 175 9.65 -3.46 8.07
N ALA A 176 10.47 -4.38 7.58
CA ALA A 176 10.26 -5.82 7.77
C ALA A 176 10.29 -6.23 9.24
N GLU A 177 11.23 -5.70 10.00
CA GLU A 177 11.36 -5.93 11.45
C GLU A 177 10.19 -5.31 12.23
N PHE A 178 9.82 -4.06 11.90
CA PHE A 178 8.75 -3.33 12.59
C PHE A 178 7.38 -4.02 12.50
N PHE A 179 7.03 -4.54 11.32
CA PHE A 179 5.74 -5.21 11.12
C PHE A 179 5.78 -6.69 11.51
N GLY A 180 6.91 -7.37 11.36
CA GLY A 180 7.06 -8.80 11.67
C GLY A 180 6.11 -9.70 10.85
N GLY A 181 5.67 -10.81 11.46
CA GLY A 181 4.57 -11.66 10.96
C GLY A 181 4.93 -12.62 9.82
N PRO A 182 3.92 -13.29 9.22
CA PRO A 182 4.12 -14.24 8.13
C PRO A 182 4.68 -13.58 6.88
N VAL A 183 5.57 -14.30 6.21
CA VAL A 183 6.32 -13.80 5.03
C VAL A 183 6.14 -14.74 3.84
N LEU A 184 5.82 -14.18 2.70
CA LEU A 184 5.90 -14.82 1.40
C LEU A 184 7.17 -14.34 0.69
N HIS A 185 8.12 -15.23 0.47
CA HIS A 185 9.33 -14.92 -0.27
C HIS A 185 9.13 -15.14 -1.76
N LEU A 186 9.34 -14.10 -2.57
CA LEU A 186 9.40 -14.20 -4.02
C LEU A 186 10.88 -14.27 -4.45
N SER A 187 11.29 -15.42 -4.96
CA SER A 187 12.58 -15.57 -5.62
C SER A 187 12.50 -14.93 -7.00
N GLY A 188 13.31 -13.92 -7.26
CA GLY A 188 13.47 -13.38 -8.61
C GLY A 188 13.88 -14.48 -9.59
N THR A 189 13.32 -14.45 -10.81
CA THR A 189 13.69 -15.33 -11.94
C THR A 189 14.75 -14.69 -12.80
#